data_11029d407ac0fa223b732549b32c6949
#
_entry.id   11029d407ac0fa223b732549b32c6949
#
_cell.length_a   1.000
_cell.length_b   1.000
_cell.length_c   1.000
_cell.angle_alpha   90.00
_cell.angle_beta   90.00
_cell.angle_gamma   90.00
#
_symmetry.space_group_name_H-M   'P 1'
#
loop_
_entity.id
_entity.type
_entity.pdbx_description
1 polymer ?
#
loop_
_entity_poly.entity_id
_entity_poly.type
_entity_poly.pdbx_seq_one_letter_code
_entity_poly.pdbx_strand_id
1 'polypeptide(L)'
;MKKAILALSLLLAFACQDQQTNEQQQNQTIFDNNVNTIKEMLNGFYAEDTEAFMRVFADSLKWSGPDKTSIDDYESLEVLENALKGYMTLYDNHELKDIRFFGGSAYSDQGKGSDDPNTVRVYGNWHHTHTETQVDVTHKWVGIMWFNEEGKIYQFNDFFDVGGFLNQHLKE
;
A
#
# COMPACT_ATOMS: atom_id res chain seq x y z
N MET A 1 6.84 47.25 -30.84
CA MET A 1 5.73 46.46 -30.31
C MET A 1 5.93 44.96 -30.46
N LYS A 2 6.34 44.42 -31.64
CA LYS A 2 6.53 42.94 -31.86
C LYS A 2 7.61 42.29 -30.94
N LYS A 3 8.69 43.04 -30.56
CA LYS A 3 9.76 42.49 -29.70
C LYS A 3 9.36 42.38 -28.21
N ALA A 4 8.44 43.23 -27.71
CA ALA A 4 7.95 43.15 -26.34
C ALA A 4 6.98 41.97 -26.11
N ILE A 5 6.20 41.61 -27.11
CA ILE A 5 5.27 40.45 -27.06
C ILE A 5 6.06 39.12 -27.02
N LEU A 6 7.18 39.04 -27.74
CA LEU A 6 8.01 37.83 -27.75
C LEU A 6 8.71 37.59 -26.39
N ALA A 7 9.15 38.67 -25.70
CA ALA A 7 9.79 38.57 -24.38
C ALA A 7 8.77 38.14 -23.30
N LEU A 8 7.54 38.62 -23.36
CA LEU A 8 6.48 38.28 -22.42
C LEU A 8 6.05 36.79 -22.56
N SER A 9 6.00 36.26 -23.79
CA SER A 9 5.67 34.82 -24.02
C SER A 9 6.78 33.88 -23.54
N LEU A 10 8.05 34.28 -23.59
CA LEU A 10 9.15 33.49 -23.02
C LEU A 10 9.09 33.42 -21.49
N LEU A 11 8.79 34.52 -20.82
CA LEU A 11 8.68 34.57 -19.34
C LEU A 11 7.54 33.70 -18.80
N LEU A 12 6.42 33.62 -19.53
CA LEU A 12 5.30 32.75 -19.16
C LEU A 12 5.64 31.25 -19.32
N ALA A 13 6.48 30.88 -20.30
CA ALA A 13 6.90 29.50 -20.50
C ALA A 13 7.81 29.01 -19.36
N PHE A 14 8.72 29.84 -18.85
CA PHE A 14 9.57 29.48 -17.71
C PHE A 14 8.77 29.36 -16.41
N ALA A 15 7.80 30.23 -16.14
CA ALA A 15 6.98 30.17 -14.95
C ALA A 15 6.14 28.88 -14.88
N CYS A 16 5.64 28.37 -16.01
CA CYS A 16 4.92 27.09 -16.07
C CYS A 16 5.83 25.89 -15.83
N GLN A 17 7.08 25.94 -16.27
CA GLN A 17 8.05 24.85 -16.09
C GLN A 17 8.50 24.69 -14.63
N ASP A 18 8.71 25.81 -13.93
CA ASP A 18 9.08 25.82 -12.51
C ASP A 18 7.91 25.31 -11.62
N GLN A 19 6.68 25.61 -11.97
CA GLN A 19 5.50 25.17 -11.24
C GLN A 19 5.28 23.65 -11.38
N GLN A 20 5.48 23.08 -12.56
CA GLN A 20 5.35 21.65 -12.82
C GLN A 20 6.44 20.83 -12.10
N THR A 21 7.68 21.35 -12.04
CA THR A 21 8.78 20.72 -11.29
C THR A 21 8.54 20.73 -9.78
N ASN A 22 7.97 21.79 -9.24
CA ASN A 22 7.64 21.88 -7.81
C ASN A 22 6.52 20.92 -7.42
N GLU A 23 5.47 20.79 -8.23
CA GLU A 23 4.37 19.84 -7.99
C GLU A 23 4.84 18.38 -8.04
N GLN A 24 5.66 18.01 -9.02
CA GLN A 24 6.25 16.68 -9.11
C GLN A 24 7.11 16.35 -7.88
N GLN A 25 7.91 17.30 -7.41
CA GLN A 25 8.75 17.12 -6.23
C GLN A 25 7.91 16.96 -4.95
N GLN A 26 6.83 17.73 -4.83
CA GLN A 26 5.89 17.61 -3.73
C GLN A 26 5.18 16.23 -3.74
N ASN A 27 4.69 15.78 -4.89
CA ASN A 27 4.05 14.48 -5.05
C ASN A 27 5.01 13.33 -4.73
N GLN A 28 6.27 13.43 -5.15
CA GLN A 28 7.29 12.45 -4.78
C GLN A 28 7.51 12.39 -3.27
N THR A 29 7.56 13.54 -2.60
CA THR A 29 7.73 13.60 -1.14
C THR A 29 6.55 12.97 -0.41
N ILE A 30 5.31 13.22 -0.87
CA ILE A 30 4.10 12.60 -0.31
C ILE A 30 4.16 11.08 -0.50
N PHE A 31 4.47 10.62 -1.71
CA PHE A 31 4.63 9.20 -2.00
C PHE A 31 5.68 8.53 -1.12
N ASP A 32 6.87 9.14 -0.96
CA ASP A 32 7.96 8.60 -0.14
C ASP A 32 7.55 8.52 1.35
N ASN A 33 6.81 9.49 1.87
CA ASN A 33 6.27 9.46 3.22
C ASN A 33 5.27 8.30 3.39
N ASN A 34 4.36 8.11 2.44
CA ASN A 34 3.38 7.02 2.45
C ASN A 34 4.07 5.64 2.37
N VAL A 35 5.13 5.52 1.55
CA VAL A 35 5.96 4.30 1.52
C VAL A 35 6.63 4.04 2.88
N ASN A 36 7.09 5.07 3.59
CA ASN A 36 7.67 4.91 4.92
C ASN A 36 6.62 4.45 5.94
N THR A 37 5.40 4.98 5.89
CA THR A 37 4.26 4.49 6.71
C THR A 37 3.99 3.00 6.47
N ILE A 38 4.03 2.54 5.20
CA ILE A 38 3.88 1.10 4.89
C ILE A 38 5.04 0.29 5.46
N LYS A 39 6.27 0.79 5.39
CA LYS A 39 7.43 0.09 6.00
C LYS A 39 7.31 -0.01 7.51
N GLU A 40 6.74 0.99 8.18
CA GLU A 40 6.43 0.91 9.62
C GLU A 40 5.41 -0.18 9.91
N MET A 41 4.34 -0.27 9.10
CA MET A 41 3.37 -1.35 9.17
C MET A 41 4.03 -2.73 9.02
N LEU A 42 4.86 -2.91 7.99
CA LEU A 42 5.56 -4.16 7.74
C LEU A 42 6.52 -4.52 8.89
N ASN A 43 7.22 -3.55 9.45
CA ASN A 43 8.11 -3.77 10.60
C ASN A 43 7.31 -4.23 11.84
N GLY A 44 6.12 -3.66 12.09
CA GLY A 44 5.21 -4.13 13.13
C GLY A 44 4.81 -5.59 12.90
N PHE A 45 4.51 -5.95 11.65
CA PHE A 45 4.17 -7.33 11.30
C PHE A 45 5.34 -8.30 11.48
N TYR A 46 6.55 -7.93 11.04
CA TYR A 46 7.76 -8.75 11.24
C TYR A 46 8.11 -8.97 12.71
N ALA A 47 7.81 -7.99 13.55
CA ALA A 47 8.03 -8.05 14.98
C ALA A 47 6.88 -8.71 15.76
N GLU A 48 5.80 -9.11 15.07
CA GLU A 48 4.54 -9.60 15.66
C GLU A 48 3.95 -8.62 16.69
N ASP A 49 4.24 -7.33 16.50
CA ASP A 49 3.72 -6.23 17.30
C ASP A 49 2.44 -5.69 16.68
N THR A 50 1.30 -6.20 17.15
CA THR A 50 -0.03 -5.78 16.66
C THR A 50 -0.24 -4.29 16.83
N GLU A 51 0.20 -3.67 17.94
CA GLU A 51 0.02 -2.25 18.19
C GLU A 51 0.82 -1.42 17.18
N ALA A 52 2.07 -1.78 16.93
CA ALA A 52 2.90 -1.11 15.93
C ALA A 52 2.32 -1.25 14.52
N PHE A 53 1.80 -2.42 14.15
CA PHE A 53 1.12 -2.65 12.88
C PHE A 53 -0.13 -1.77 12.74
N MET A 54 -1.00 -1.75 13.76
CA MET A 54 -2.30 -1.06 13.71
C MET A 54 -2.18 0.47 13.74
N ARG A 55 -1.08 1.01 14.26
CA ARG A 55 -0.86 2.46 14.48
C ARG A 55 -0.94 3.29 13.20
N VAL A 56 -0.64 2.72 12.05
CA VAL A 56 -0.59 3.42 10.76
C VAL A 56 -1.96 3.60 10.11
N PHE A 57 -2.98 2.91 10.60
CA PHE A 57 -4.33 2.98 10.05
C PHE A 57 -5.15 4.10 10.67
N ALA A 58 -6.09 4.64 9.90
CA ALA A 58 -7.12 5.54 10.40
C ALA A 58 -8.23 4.75 11.12
N ASP A 59 -8.87 5.35 12.13
CA ASP A 59 -10.00 4.73 12.84
C ASP A 59 -11.16 4.36 11.91
N SER A 60 -11.30 5.10 10.81
CA SER A 60 -12.32 4.90 9.77
C SER A 60 -11.89 3.97 8.65
N LEU A 61 -10.91 3.08 8.90
CA LEU A 61 -10.39 2.15 7.89
C LEU A 61 -11.50 1.37 7.19
N LYS A 62 -11.35 1.22 5.88
CA LYS A 62 -12.10 0.30 5.02
C LYS A 62 -11.12 -0.76 4.53
N TRP A 63 -11.20 -1.98 5.06
CA TRP A 63 -10.35 -3.08 4.64
C TRP A 63 -11.13 -4.09 3.80
N SER A 64 -10.63 -4.42 2.61
CA SER A 64 -11.13 -5.52 1.78
C SER A 64 -10.09 -6.63 1.78
N GLY A 65 -10.36 -7.68 2.55
CA GLY A 65 -9.46 -8.82 2.70
C GLY A 65 -9.44 -9.73 1.47
N PRO A 66 -8.48 -10.66 1.39
CA PRO A 66 -8.25 -11.50 0.21
C PRO A 66 -9.33 -12.56 -0.01
N ASP A 67 -10.18 -12.81 0.98
CA ASP A 67 -11.32 -13.73 0.93
C ASP A 67 -12.61 -13.08 0.43
N LYS A 68 -12.62 -11.76 0.22
CA LYS A 68 -13.79 -11.03 -0.25
C LYS A 68 -14.06 -11.26 -1.73
N THR A 69 -15.34 -11.26 -2.09
CA THR A 69 -15.80 -11.47 -3.48
C THR A 69 -15.91 -10.17 -4.28
N SER A 70 -15.80 -9.02 -3.60
CA SER A 70 -15.82 -7.67 -4.19
C SER A 70 -14.79 -6.77 -3.52
N ILE A 71 -14.16 -5.91 -4.31
CA ILE A 71 -13.23 -4.87 -3.80
C ILE A 71 -13.95 -3.79 -2.99
N ASP A 72 -15.28 -3.71 -3.08
CA ASP A 72 -16.14 -2.77 -2.35
C ASP A 72 -16.80 -3.42 -1.12
N ASP A 73 -16.45 -4.67 -0.81
CA ASP A 73 -16.87 -5.36 0.40
C ASP A 73 -15.84 -5.09 1.51
N TYR A 74 -16.16 -4.13 2.37
CA TYR A 74 -15.24 -3.60 3.37
C TYR A 74 -15.58 -4.05 4.78
N GLU A 75 -14.53 -4.35 5.53
CA GLU A 75 -14.54 -4.59 6.97
C GLU A 75 -13.90 -3.40 7.72
N SER A 76 -14.12 -3.36 9.02
CA SER A 76 -13.61 -2.32 9.92
C SER A 76 -12.16 -2.58 10.35
N LEU A 77 -11.56 -1.56 10.98
CA LEU A 77 -10.26 -1.65 11.64
C LEU A 77 -10.21 -2.78 12.68
N GLU A 78 -11.28 -2.97 13.47
CA GLU A 78 -11.37 -4.04 14.47
C GLU A 78 -11.32 -5.43 13.84
N VAL A 79 -11.96 -5.61 12.68
CA VAL A 79 -11.93 -6.90 11.97
C VAL A 79 -10.54 -7.19 11.42
N LEU A 80 -9.84 -6.19 10.86
CA LEU A 80 -8.44 -6.31 10.46
C LEU A 80 -7.54 -6.71 11.64
N GLU A 81 -7.69 -6.05 12.80
CA GLU A 81 -6.91 -6.35 13.99
C GLU A 81 -7.11 -7.80 14.46
N ASN A 82 -8.36 -8.27 14.48
CA ASN A 82 -8.67 -9.65 14.86
C ASN A 82 -8.12 -10.66 13.86
N ALA A 83 -8.21 -10.38 12.56
CA ALA A 83 -7.62 -11.22 11.51
C ALA A 83 -6.09 -11.29 11.65
N LEU A 84 -5.44 -10.16 11.91
CA LEU A 84 -4.00 -10.07 12.13
C LEU A 84 -3.55 -10.92 13.33
N LYS A 85 -4.23 -10.80 14.48
CA LYS A 85 -3.94 -11.60 15.69
C LYS A 85 -4.11 -13.10 15.43
N GLY A 86 -5.16 -13.47 14.71
CA GLY A 86 -5.37 -14.87 14.28
C GLY A 86 -4.24 -15.37 13.38
N TYR A 87 -3.82 -14.54 12.44
CA TYR A 87 -2.72 -14.87 11.53
C TYR A 87 -1.39 -15.06 12.26
N MET A 88 -1.01 -14.14 13.17
CA MET A 88 0.19 -14.22 14.01
C MET A 88 0.17 -15.41 14.99
N THR A 89 -1.00 -16.01 15.27
CA THR A 89 -1.10 -17.24 16.06
C THR A 89 -0.77 -18.49 15.23
N LEU A 90 -1.08 -18.44 13.93
CA LEU A 90 -0.92 -19.58 13.03
C LEU A 90 0.42 -19.61 12.31
N TYR A 91 1.07 -18.47 12.18
CA TYR A 91 2.31 -18.31 11.43
C TYR A 91 3.32 -17.44 12.17
N ASP A 92 4.59 -17.81 12.05
CA ASP A 92 5.77 -17.12 12.57
C ASP A 92 6.70 -16.68 11.43
N ASN A 93 7.79 -16.00 11.78
CA ASN A 93 8.91 -15.67 10.88
C ASN A 93 8.45 -14.91 9.62
N HIS A 94 7.59 -13.91 9.82
CA HIS A 94 7.03 -13.12 8.74
C HIS A 94 8.10 -12.29 8.03
N GLU A 95 8.21 -12.44 6.70
CA GLU A 95 9.12 -11.64 5.88
C GLU A 95 8.51 -11.40 4.49
N LEU A 96 8.40 -10.15 4.06
CA LEU A 96 8.04 -9.79 2.71
C LEU A 96 9.30 -9.55 1.89
N LYS A 97 9.53 -10.37 0.86
CA LYS A 97 10.68 -10.28 -0.05
C LYS A 97 10.30 -9.66 -1.38
N ASP A 98 11.32 -9.20 -2.13
CA ASP A 98 11.17 -8.63 -3.48
C ASP A 98 10.19 -7.45 -3.54
N ILE A 99 10.18 -6.63 -2.48
CA ILE A 99 9.20 -5.55 -2.30
C ILE A 99 9.37 -4.49 -3.39
N ARG A 100 8.23 -4.10 -3.98
CA ARG A 100 8.15 -3.00 -4.95
C ARG A 100 6.99 -2.09 -4.63
N PHE A 101 7.23 -0.79 -4.67
CA PHE A 101 6.22 0.24 -4.43
C PHE A 101 5.93 1.02 -5.71
N PHE A 102 4.66 1.27 -6.00
CA PHE A 102 4.21 2.05 -7.13
C PHE A 102 3.14 3.04 -6.68
N GLY A 103 3.22 4.29 -7.17
CA GLY A 103 2.19 5.31 -6.95
C GLY A 103 0.95 5.08 -7.82
N GLY A 104 -0.19 5.58 -7.36
CA GLY A 104 -1.45 5.57 -8.08
C GLY A 104 -2.14 4.21 -8.21
N SER A 105 -3.41 4.20 -8.62
CA SER A 105 -4.12 2.99 -9.03
C SER A 105 -3.62 2.51 -10.41
N ALA A 106 -3.47 1.20 -10.60
CA ALA A 106 -2.87 0.63 -11.81
C ALA A 106 -3.62 0.99 -13.08
N TYR A 107 -4.94 1.00 -13.01
CA TYR A 107 -5.84 1.36 -14.09
C TYR A 107 -7.03 2.08 -13.48
N SER A 108 -7.35 3.26 -14.00
CA SER A 108 -8.57 3.96 -13.67
C SER A 108 -9.32 4.23 -14.96
N ASP A 109 -10.57 3.81 -15.04
CA ASP A 109 -11.52 4.16 -16.08
C ASP A 109 -11.80 5.67 -16.14
N GLN A 110 -11.42 6.39 -15.08
CA GLN A 110 -11.52 7.85 -14.97
C GLN A 110 -10.26 8.60 -15.43
N GLY A 111 -9.24 7.89 -15.94
CA GLY A 111 -8.04 8.49 -16.53
C GLY A 111 -7.07 9.18 -15.54
N LYS A 112 -7.28 9.02 -14.24
CA LYS A 112 -6.45 9.58 -13.16
C LYS A 112 -5.55 8.49 -12.56
N GLY A 113 -4.77 7.82 -13.40
CA GLY A 113 -4.20 6.55 -12.99
C GLY A 113 -2.89 6.61 -12.23
N SER A 114 -1.92 7.45 -12.61
CA SER A 114 -0.54 7.28 -12.17
C SER A 114 0.03 8.38 -11.30
N ASP A 115 -0.67 9.50 -11.15
CA ASP A 115 -0.10 10.71 -10.53
C ASP A 115 -0.66 11.00 -9.13
N ASP A 116 -1.40 10.05 -8.53
CA ASP A 116 -1.91 10.20 -7.17
C ASP A 116 -0.87 9.69 -6.15
N PRO A 117 -0.16 10.60 -5.44
CA PRO A 117 0.83 10.23 -4.45
C PRO A 117 0.22 9.62 -3.17
N ASN A 118 -1.12 9.76 -2.99
CA ASN A 118 -1.84 9.26 -1.83
C ASN A 118 -2.34 7.83 -2.00
N THR A 119 -2.05 7.18 -3.14
CA THR A 119 -2.33 5.77 -3.36
C THR A 119 -1.02 5.02 -3.61
N VAL A 120 -0.73 4.01 -2.78
CA VAL A 120 0.46 3.18 -2.93
C VAL A 120 0.06 1.73 -3.16
N ARG A 121 0.63 1.14 -4.21
CA ARG A 121 0.55 -0.30 -4.48
C ARG A 121 1.85 -0.96 -4.06
N VAL A 122 1.73 -2.03 -3.31
CA VAL A 122 2.85 -2.84 -2.84
C VAL A 122 2.76 -4.22 -3.49
N TYR A 123 3.87 -4.70 -3.98
CA TYR A 123 4.02 -6.07 -4.49
C TYR A 123 5.15 -6.73 -3.72
N GLY A 124 5.00 -8.01 -3.44
CA GLY A 124 6.05 -8.80 -2.82
C GLY A 124 5.70 -10.27 -2.71
N ASN A 125 6.62 -11.02 -2.14
CA ASN A 125 6.46 -12.43 -1.84
C ASN A 125 6.55 -12.61 -0.33
N TRP A 126 5.43 -12.95 0.31
CA TRP A 126 5.41 -13.30 1.72
C TRP A 126 6.06 -14.65 1.95
N HIS A 127 6.82 -14.73 3.03
CA HIS A 127 7.39 -15.94 3.60
C HIS A 127 6.97 -16.00 5.06
N HIS A 128 6.50 -17.17 5.48
CA HIS A 128 6.07 -17.46 6.84
C HIS A 128 6.41 -18.90 7.20
N THR A 129 6.41 -19.22 8.49
CA THR A 129 6.51 -20.60 8.97
C THR A 129 5.20 -20.92 9.69
N HIS A 130 4.50 -21.98 9.31
CA HIS A 130 3.30 -22.40 10.04
C HIS A 130 3.68 -22.96 11.41
N THR A 131 3.12 -22.40 12.49
CA THR A 131 3.55 -22.64 13.87
C THR A 131 3.44 -24.11 14.30
N GLU A 132 2.37 -24.80 13.91
CA GLU A 132 2.13 -26.19 14.33
C GLU A 132 2.95 -27.21 13.51
N THR A 133 2.97 -27.07 12.18
CA THR A 133 3.63 -28.03 11.29
C THR A 133 5.06 -27.72 10.97
N GLN A 134 5.54 -26.52 11.29
CA GLN A 134 6.86 -25.98 10.97
C GLN A 134 7.18 -25.97 9.47
N VAL A 135 6.14 -25.96 8.63
CA VAL A 135 6.26 -25.85 7.17
C VAL A 135 6.43 -24.39 6.77
N ASP A 136 7.43 -24.12 5.95
CA ASP A 136 7.59 -22.81 5.32
C ASP A 136 6.56 -22.65 4.20
N VAL A 137 5.81 -21.57 4.26
CA VAL A 137 4.78 -21.21 3.29
C VAL A 137 5.10 -19.88 2.61
N THR A 138 4.78 -19.78 1.34
CA THR A 138 5.04 -18.55 0.57
C THR A 138 3.88 -18.22 -0.34
N HIS A 139 3.62 -16.93 -0.52
CA HIS A 139 2.62 -16.50 -1.50
C HIS A 139 2.95 -15.13 -2.09
N LYS A 140 2.50 -14.89 -3.32
CA LYS A 140 2.54 -13.56 -3.92
C LYS A 140 1.48 -12.68 -3.26
N TRP A 141 1.84 -11.43 -3.05
CA TRP A 141 0.95 -10.48 -2.42
C TRP A 141 0.90 -9.16 -3.18
N VAL A 142 -0.30 -8.58 -3.21
CA VAL A 142 -0.54 -7.22 -3.69
C VAL A 142 -1.39 -6.50 -2.64
N GLY A 143 -0.86 -5.43 -2.09
CA GLY A 143 -1.61 -4.48 -1.26
C GLY A 143 -1.83 -3.18 -2.01
N ILE A 144 -3.04 -2.63 -1.95
CA ILE A 144 -3.35 -1.28 -2.44
C ILE A 144 -3.86 -0.47 -1.26
N MET A 145 -3.17 0.64 -0.97
CA MET A 145 -3.42 1.45 0.21
C MET A 145 -3.65 2.90 -0.18
N TRP A 146 -4.69 3.52 0.39
CA TRP A 146 -5.03 4.93 0.21
C TRP A 146 -4.81 5.67 1.51
N PHE A 147 -4.18 6.83 1.40
CA PHE A 147 -3.75 7.65 2.53
C PHE A 147 -4.59 8.92 2.64
N ASN A 148 -4.94 9.29 3.87
CA ASN A 148 -5.57 10.57 4.18
C ASN A 148 -4.51 11.69 4.35
N GLU A 149 -4.97 12.92 4.60
CA GLU A 149 -4.11 14.08 4.79
C GLU A 149 -3.17 13.98 6.01
N GLU A 150 -3.49 13.10 6.97
CA GLU A 150 -2.69 12.83 8.17
C GLU A 150 -1.61 11.77 7.92
N GLY A 151 -1.53 11.21 6.69
CA GLY A 151 -0.61 10.12 6.34
C GLY A 151 -1.02 8.76 6.91
N LYS A 152 -2.30 8.60 7.31
CA LYS A 152 -2.87 7.33 7.76
C LYS A 152 -3.54 6.58 6.63
N ILE A 153 -3.46 5.25 6.66
CA ILE A 153 -4.15 4.38 5.70
C ILE A 153 -5.63 4.34 6.08
N TYR A 154 -6.50 4.89 5.21
CA TYR A 154 -7.94 4.90 5.43
C TYR A 154 -8.69 3.86 4.58
N GLN A 155 -8.02 3.30 3.56
CA GLN A 155 -8.53 2.18 2.79
C GLN A 155 -7.38 1.24 2.42
N PHE A 156 -7.64 -0.07 2.52
CA PHE A 156 -6.67 -1.10 2.22
C PHE A 156 -7.36 -2.27 1.53
N ASN A 157 -6.90 -2.59 0.32
CA ASN A 157 -7.32 -3.77 -0.42
C ASN A 157 -6.17 -4.77 -0.48
N ASP A 158 -6.43 -6.00 -0.08
CA ASP A 158 -5.46 -7.06 0.15
C ASP A 158 -5.73 -8.24 -0.77
N PHE A 159 -4.73 -8.69 -1.54
CA PHE A 159 -4.90 -9.71 -2.57
C PHE A 159 -3.81 -10.78 -2.51
N PHE A 160 -4.21 -12.02 -2.31
CA PHE A 160 -3.39 -13.20 -2.53
C PHE A 160 -4.26 -14.44 -2.76
N ASP A 161 -3.67 -15.53 -3.24
CA ASP A 161 -4.34 -16.83 -3.41
C ASP A 161 -4.46 -17.54 -2.06
N VAL A 162 -5.59 -17.31 -1.36
CA VAL A 162 -5.88 -17.91 -0.05
C VAL A 162 -5.89 -19.43 -0.14
N GLY A 163 -6.50 -20.00 -1.17
CA GLY A 163 -6.59 -21.46 -1.34
C GLY A 163 -5.23 -22.10 -1.58
N GLY A 164 -4.43 -21.51 -2.47
CA GLY A 164 -3.06 -21.97 -2.74
C GLY A 164 -2.14 -21.82 -1.54
N PHE A 165 -2.31 -20.75 -0.75
CA PHE A 165 -1.57 -20.53 0.48
C PHE A 165 -1.90 -21.59 1.55
N LEU A 166 -3.17 -21.81 1.87
CA LEU A 166 -3.60 -22.78 2.87
C LEU A 166 -3.21 -24.23 2.50
N ASN A 167 -3.26 -24.57 1.21
CA ASN A 167 -2.90 -25.92 0.75
C ASN A 167 -1.42 -26.26 0.93
N GLN A 168 -0.53 -25.31 1.23
CA GLN A 168 0.90 -25.60 1.40
C GLN A 168 1.21 -26.37 2.68
N HIS A 169 0.48 -26.10 3.77
CA HIS A 169 0.68 -26.77 5.06
C HIS A 169 -0.39 -27.83 5.37
N LEU A 170 -1.40 -27.96 4.52
CA LEU A 170 -2.41 -29.02 4.62
C LEU A 170 -2.06 -30.28 3.78
N LYS A 171 -0.95 -30.24 3.04
CA LYS A 171 -0.48 -31.42 2.30
C LYS A 171 0.28 -32.33 3.26
N GLU A 172 -0.32 -33.51 3.49
CA GLU A 172 0.35 -34.66 4.09
C GLU A 172 1.46 -35.18 3.16
#